data_61d35ac4b7646d2481532dbb3c546081
#
_entry.id   61d35ac4b7646d2481532dbb3c546081
#
_cell.length_a   1.000
_cell.length_b   1.000
_cell.length_c   1.000
_cell.angle_alpha   90.00
_cell.angle_beta   90.00
_cell.angle_gamma   90.00
#
_symmetry.space_group_name_H-M   'P 1'
#
loop_
_entity.id
_entity.type
_entity.pdbx_description
1 polymer ?
#
loop_
_entity_poly.entity_id
_entity_poly.type
_entity_poly.pdbx_seq_one_letter_code
_entity_poly.pdbx_strand_id
1 'polypeptide(L)'
;MQTVVPDRLQGTDGIRRETKSAKDSECRGSTPLQIFLEKGWITEEFMELYVYCYVKNQKKSAAPKKRTIVIGWDPRDTSGNFTEAVVRGVRKAGGEAMVLGVVPTPLVPLFMLHNGADGGIMVTASHNPKDQNGIKLFLPFHGMKPLPSDDIDLTRNLLKQNFDAIKKLPLKGGRTDCQQKALALFQHFSLLPENSWIDSPDTLKALILVVDPAFGALTGIAAQIFKEAGVGKVLEVNAGKNGPVNLRSGVADLEGCPRITADMILKP
;
A
#
# COMPACT_ATOMS: atom_id res chain seq x y z
N MET A 1 -23.21 -9.44 -22.99
CA MET A 1 -23.37 -9.95 -21.63
C MET A 1 -23.52 -8.75 -20.71
N GLN A 2 -24.53 -8.70 -19.84
CA GLN A 2 -24.60 -7.67 -18.81
C GLN A 2 -23.47 -7.95 -17.79
N THR A 3 -22.63 -6.97 -17.56
CA THR A 3 -21.56 -7.06 -16.55
C THR A 3 -22.22 -7.18 -15.17
N VAL A 4 -22.04 -8.31 -14.52
CA VAL A 4 -22.53 -8.49 -13.15
C VAL A 4 -21.66 -7.60 -12.25
N VAL A 5 -22.26 -6.57 -11.69
CA VAL A 5 -21.58 -5.68 -10.74
C VAL A 5 -21.53 -6.37 -9.38
N PRO A 6 -20.35 -6.63 -8.84
CA PRO A 6 -20.24 -7.27 -7.53
C PRO A 6 -20.70 -6.31 -6.42
N ASP A 7 -21.24 -6.86 -5.33
CA ASP A 7 -21.61 -6.07 -4.15
C ASP A 7 -20.38 -5.44 -3.46
N ARG A 8 -19.21 -6.05 -3.63
CA ARG A 8 -17.94 -5.63 -3.06
C ARG A 8 -16.83 -5.67 -4.10
N LEU A 9 -15.93 -4.68 -4.09
CA LEU A 9 -14.75 -4.65 -4.96
C LEU A 9 -13.50 -5.19 -4.28
N GLN A 10 -13.39 -5.11 -2.96
CA GLN A 10 -12.24 -5.61 -2.23
C GLN A 10 -12.31 -7.13 -2.02
N GLY A 11 -11.15 -7.75 -2.12
CA GLY A 11 -10.92 -9.07 -1.54
C GLY A 11 -10.63 -8.98 -0.03
N THR A 12 -10.06 -10.04 0.53
CA THR A 12 -9.70 -10.11 1.96
C THR A 12 -8.62 -9.07 2.35
N ASP A 13 -7.80 -8.63 1.40
CA ASP A 13 -6.64 -7.77 1.65
C ASP A 13 -6.55 -6.60 0.66
N GLY A 14 -7.67 -5.97 0.36
CA GLY A 14 -7.77 -4.84 -0.56
C GLY A 14 -8.09 -5.26 -2.00
N ILE A 15 -7.87 -4.34 -2.93
CA ILE A 15 -8.03 -4.57 -4.37
C ILE A 15 -6.64 -4.78 -4.97
N ARG A 16 -6.47 -5.80 -5.82
CA ARG A 16 -5.24 -6.05 -6.58
C ARG A 16 -5.61 -6.51 -7.99
N ARG A 17 -5.03 -5.90 -9.01
CA ARG A 17 -5.24 -6.23 -10.42
C ARG A 17 -4.01 -5.84 -11.25
N GLU A 18 -3.96 -6.35 -12.47
CA GLU A 18 -3.08 -5.84 -13.50
C GLU A 18 -3.33 -4.34 -13.72
N THR A 19 -2.27 -3.59 -14.02
CA THR A 19 -2.36 -2.14 -14.22
C THR A 19 -2.25 -1.76 -15.69
N LYS A 20 -3.04 -0.77 -16.07
CA LYS A 20 -2.98 -0.13 -17.39
C LYS A 20 -3.05 1.39 -17.20
N SER A 21 -2.36 2.13 -18.06
CA SER A 21 -2.55 3.58 -18.09
C SER A 21 -3.95 3.90 -18.65
N ALA A 22 -4.64 4.87 -18.05
CA ALA A 22 -5.90 5.38 -18.60
C ALA A 22 -5.76 5.99 -20.00
N LYS A 23 -4.53 6.31 -20.41
CA LYS A 23 -4.21 6.82 -21.76
C LYS A 23 -4.01 5.71 -22.81
N ASP A 24 -3.97 4.46 -22.38
CA ASP A 24 -3.84 3.32 -23.27
C ASP A 24 -5.02 3.28 -24.26
N SER A 25 -4.74 2.87 -25.50
CA SER A 25 -5.75 2.79 -26.56
C SER A 25 -6.91 1.86 -26.20
N GLU A 26 -6.62 0.80 -25.46
CA GLU A 26 -7.60 -0.16 -24.98
C GLU A 26 -8.53 0.40 -23.89
N CYS A 27 -8.15 1.51 -23.24
CA CYS A 27 -8.95 2.18 -22.21
C CYS A 27 -9.85 3.30 -22.80
N ARG A 28 -9.67 3.68 -24.06
CA ARG A 28 -10.40 4.79 -24.69
C ARG A 28 -11.90 4.55 -24.71
N GLY A 29 -12.66 5.59 -24.41
CA GLY A 29 -14.14 5.58 -24.46
C GLY A 29 -14.82 4.85 -23.29
N SER A 30 -14.06 4.28 -22.37
CA SER A 30 -14.59 3.62 -21.16
C SER A 30 -14.31 4.43 -19.90
N THR A 31 -15.24 4.43 -18.96
CA THR A 31 -15.00 5.02 -17.66
C THR A 31 -14.02 4.17 -16.83
N PRO A 32 -13.31 4.75 -15.83
CA PRO A 32 -12.40 3.98 -14.98
C PRO A 32 -13.06 2.78 -14.31
N LEU A 33 -14.33 2.91 -13.95
CA LEU A 33 -15.10 1.83 -13.33
C LEU A 33 -15.45 0.73 -14.33
N GLN A 34 -15.81 1.07 -15.58
CA GLN A 34 -16.03 0.10 -16.63
C GLN A 34 -14.76 -0.69 -16.96
N ILE A 35 -13.62 -0.02 -17.08
CA ILE A 35 -12.32 -0.67 -17.29
C ILE A 35 -12.05 -1.68 -16.17
N PHE A 36 -12.29 -1.30 -14.91
CA PHE A 36 -12.09 -2.19 -13.78
C PHE A 36 -13.05 -3.39 -13.78
N LEU A 37 -14.33 -3.18 -14.05
CA LEU A 37 -15.35 -4.24 -13.99
C LEU A 37 -15.32 -5.17 -15.20
N GLU A 38 -15.06 -4.65 -16.40
CA GLU A 38 -15.17 -5.41 -17.65
C GLU A 38 -13.84 -6.00 -18.09
N LYS A 39 -12.73 -5.28 -17.86
CA LYS A 39 -11.38 -5.69 -18.29
C LYS A 39 -10.52 -6.20 -17.13
N GLY A 40 -10.92 -5.98 -15.89
CA GLY A 40 -10.18 -6.40 -14.72
C GLY A 40 -8.92 -5.58 -14.46
N TRP A 41 -8.76 -4.40 -15.05
CA TRP A 41 -7.58 -3.57 -14.92
C TRP A 41 -7.78 -2.42 -13.94
N ILE A 42 -6.71 -2.08 -13.21
CA ILE A 42 -6.62 -0.86 -12.42
C ILE A 42 -5.93 0.22 -13.28
N THR A 43 -6.58 1.38 -13.41
CA THR A 43 -5.97 2.57 -13.99
C THR A 43 -5.70 3.60 -12.89
N GLU A 44 -4.81 4.59 -13.16
CA GLU A 44 -4.59 5.71 -12.27
C GLU A 44 -5.89 6.49 -11.99
N GLU A 45 -6.78 6.59 -12.97
CA GLU A 45 -8.09 7.24 -12.82
C GLU A 45 -9.03 6.43 -11.89
N PHE A 46 -8.98 5.09 -11.96
CA PHE A 46 -9.72 4.25 -11.02
C PHE A 46 -9.23 4.44 -9.57
N MET A 47 -7.92 4.49 -9.35
CA MET A 47 -7.35 4.72 -8.03
C MET A 47 -7.77 6.08 -7.46
N GLU A 48 -7.75 7.13 -8.28
CA GLU A 48 -8.20 8.47 -7.89
C GLU A 48 -9.68 8.47 -7.48
N LEU A 49 -10.55 7.86 -8.29
CA LEU A 49 -11.97 7.73 -8.03
C LEU A 49 -12.24 6.94 -6.75
N TYR A 50 -11.60 5.78 -6.61
CA TYR A 50 -11.79 4.88 -5.47
C TYR A 50 -11.41 5.55 -4.15
N VAL A 51 -10.27 6.22 -4.13
CA VAL A 51 -9.79 6.94 -2.95
C VAL A 51 -10.64 8.16 -2.64
N TYR A 52 -11.08 8.90 -3.66
CA TYR A 52 -12.04 9.99 -3.47
C TYR A 52 -13.30 9.49 -2.74
N CYS A 53 -13.88 8.37 -3.20
CA CYS A 53 -15.04 7.76 -2.57
C CYS A 53 -14.74 7.29 -1.14
N TYR A 54 -13.59 6.66 -0.91
CA TYR A 54 -13.17 6.24 0.43
C TYR A 54 -13.16 7.42 1.42
N VAL A 55 -12.54 8.53 1.07
CA VAL A 55 -12.49 9.71 1.95
C VAL A 55 -13.86 10.32 2.17
N LYS A 56 -14.71 10.34 1.14
CA LYS A 56 -16.08 10.87 1.24
C LYS A 56 -17.00 9.96 2.05
N ASN A 57 -16.77 8.65 2.02
CA ASN A 57 -17.62 7.66 2.69
C ASN A 57 -17.34 7.55 4.20
N GLN A 58 -16.20 8.04 4.67
CA GLN A 58 -15.92 8.04 6.10
C GLN A 58 -16.99 8.81 6.86
N LYS A 59 -17.48 8.24 7.98
CA LYS A 59 -18.48 8.86 8.84
C LYS A 59 -18.03 10.26 9.25
N LYS A 60 -18.92 11.23 9.18
CA LYS A 60 -18.63 12.62 9.58
C LYS A 60 -18.26 12.64 11.05
N SER A 61 -17.08 13.17 11.38
CA SER A 61 -16.75 13.55 12.76
C SER A 61 -17.73 14.66 13.20
N ALA A 62 -18.07 14.69 14.48
CA ALA A 62 -18.91 15.75 15.06
C ALA A 62 -18.29 17.16 14.90
N ALA A 63 -16.98 17.26 14.73
CA ALA A 63 -16.25 18.50 14.48
C ALA A 63 -15.99 18.70 12.99
N PRO A 64 -16.04 19.95 12.45
CA PRO A 64 -15.78 20.29 11.04
C PRO A 64 -14.28 20.23 10.70
N LYS A 65 -13.56 19.21 11.16
CA LYS A 65 -12.13 19.01 10.91
C LYS A 65 -11.92 18.38 9.53
N LYS A 66 -10.94 18.89 8.79
CA LYS A 66 -10.47 18.23 7.58
C LYS A 66 -9.92 16.84 7.92
N ARG A 67 -10.28 15.83 7.14
CA ARG A 67 -9.80 14.46 7.35
C ARG A 67 -8.34 14.35 6.97
N THR A 68 -7.57 13.70 7.81
CA THR A 68 -6.16 13.41 7.58
C THR A 68 -6.00 11.96 7.16
N ILE A 69 -5.39 11.73 6.00
CA ILE A 69 -5.20 10.40 5.42
C ILE A 69 -3.72 10.15 5.24
N VAL A 70 -3.24 9.08 5.85
CA VAL A 70 -1.86 8.59 5.71
C VAL A 70 -1.75 7.75 4.44
N ILE A 71 -0.72 8.01 3.61
CA ILE A 71 -0.54 7.33 2.33
C ILE A 71 0.90 6.81 2.23
N GLY A 72 1.04 5.49 2.05
CA GLY A 72 2.31 4.85 1.74
C GLY A 72 2.19 3.97 0.51
N TRP A 73 3.33 3.55 -0.05
CA TRP A 73 3.37 2.66 -1.21
C TRP A 73 4.62 1.78 -1.24
N ASP A 74 4.59 0.73 -2.04
CA ASP A 74 5.79 -0.03 -2.36
C ASP A 74 6.46 0.50 -3.65
N PRO A 75 7.70 0.09 -3.99
CA PRO A 75 8.44 0.72 -5.07
C PRO A 75 8.02 0.31 -6.49
N ARG A 76 6.93 -0.46 -6.68
CA ARG A 76 6.51 -0.96 -8.01
C ARG A 76 6.02 0.12 -8.98
N ASP A 77 5.43 1.20 -8.48
CA ASP A 77 4.98 2.33 -9.31
C ASP A 77 6.14 3.28 -9.61
N THR A 78 7.03 2.84 -10.49
CA THR A 78 8.22 3.62 -10.88
C THR A 78 7.88 4.91 -11.61
N SER A 79 6.68 4.99 -12.21
CA SER A 79 6.19 6.20 -12.88
C SER A 79 5.62 7.25 -11.92
N GLY A 80 5.21 6.82 -10.72
CA GLY A 80 4.49 7.65 -9.75
C GLY A 80 3.05 7.99 -10.13
N ASN A 81 2.55 7.50 -11.26
CA ASN A 81 1.22 7.88 -11.75
C ASN A 81 0.09 7.37 -10.85
N PHE A 82 0.21 6.15 -10.36
CA PHE A 82 -0.80 5.53 -9.49
C PHE A 82 -0.77 6.14 -8.09
N THR A 83 0.42 6.35 -7.52
CA THR A 83 0.59 6.95 -6.20
C THR A 83 0.12 8.40 -6.17
N GLU A 84 0.45 9.19 -7.20
CA GLU A 84 -0.04 10.57 -7.32
C GLU A 84 -1.55 10.64 -7.56
N ALA A 85 -2.15 9.67 -8.25
CA ALA A 85 -3.60 9.57 -8.41
C ALA A 85 -4.30 9.37 -7.05
N VAL A 86 -3.74 8.52 -6.17
CA VAL A 86 -4.22 8.33 -4.80
C VAL A 86 -4.16 9.64 -4.00
N VAL A 87 -3.03 10.34 -4.06
CA VAL A 87 -2.86 11.65 -3.38
C VAL A 87 -3.89 12.67 -3.91
N ARG A 88 -4.10 12.72 -5.23
CA ARG A 88 -5.13 13.60 -5.83
C ARG A 88 -6.53 13.25 -5.36
N GLY A 89 -6.88 11.97 -5.29
CA GLY A 89 -8.18 11.49 -4.80
C GLY A 89 -8.48 11.99 -3.38
N VAL A 90 -7.51 11.85 -2.46
CA VAL A 90 -7.62 12.39 -1.10
C VAL A 90 -7.84 13.91 -1.11
N ARG A 91 -7.01 14.65 -1.84
CA ARG A 91 -7.05 16.12 -1.87
C ARG A 91 -8.31 16.66 -2.53
N LYS A 92 -8.80 16.05 -3.61
CA LYS A 92 -10.07 16.41 -4.25
C LYS A 92 -11.27 16.16 -3.34
N ALA A 93 -11.21 15.13 -2.51
CA ALA A 93 -12.22 14.88 -1.49
C ALA A 93 -12.20 15.92 -0.34
N GLY A 94 -11.17 16.77 -0.28
CA GLY A 94 -10.96 17.76 0.77
C GLY A 94 -10.13 17.26 1.95
N GLY A 95 -9.53 16.06 1.84
CA GLY A 95 -8.67 15.49 2.86
C GLY A 95 -7.23 16.01 2.80
N GLU A 96 -6.56 16.05 3.96
CA GLU A 96 -5.12 16.33 4.08
C GLU A 96 -4.35 15.02 3.87
N ALA A 97 -3.42 14.99 2.91
CA ALA A 97 -2.61 13.83 2.59
C ALA A 97 -1.27 13.88 3.36
N MET A 98 -1.06 12.94 4.29
CA MET A 98 0.23 12.69 4.94
C MET A 98 0.96 11.61 4.16
N VAL A 99 1.96 11.99 3.38
CA VAL A 99 2.65 11.11 2.43
C VAL A 99 3.88 10.50 3.09
N LEU A 100 3.92 9.18 3.19
CA LEU A 100 5.04 8.43 3.75
C LEU A 100 6.06 8.01 2.68
N GLY A 101 5.68 8.03 1.40
CA GLY A 101 6.55 7.55 0.34
C GLY A 101 6.63 6.01 0.29
N VAL A 102 7.79 5.51 -0.12
CA VAL A 102 8.07 4.06 -0.13
C VAL A 102 8.29 3.57 1.30
N VAL A 103 7.36 2.75 1.80
CA VAL A 103 7.35 2.23 3.18
C VAL A 103 6.73 0.83 3.23
N PRO A 104 7.10 0.00 4.22
CA PRO A 104 6.43 -1.29 4.43
C PRO A 104 4.98 -1.08 4.88
N THR A 105 4.10 -2.00 4.46
CA THR A 105 2.66 -1.92 4.73
C THR A 105 2.30 -1.65 6.21
N PRO A 106 2.92 -2.30 7.22
CA PRO A 106 2.55 -2.07 8.63
C PRO A 106 2.85 -0.66 9.12
N LEU A 107 3.73 0.08 8.46
CA LEU A 107 4.03 1.46 8.86
C LEU A 107 2.84 2.41 8.60
N VAL A 108 1.98 2.12 7.62
CA VAL A 108 0.81 2.97 7.34
C VAL A 108 -0.16 2.99 8.52
N PRO A 109 -0.70 1.85 9.02
CA PRO A 109 -1.57 1.88 10.20
C PRO A 109 -0.84 2.32 11.47
N LEU A 110 0.45 1.97 11.66
CA LEU A 110 1.24 2.43 12.79
C LEU A 110 1.32 3.96 12.84
N PHE A 111 1.73 4.59 11.75
CA PHE A 111 1.85 6.04 11.66
C PHE A 111 0.49 6.74 11.76
N MET A 112 -0.55 6.13 11.18
CA MET A 112 -1.93 6.60 11.26
C MET A 112 -2.41 6.67 12.72
N LEU A 113 -2.24 5.59 13.49
CA LEU A 113 -2.66 5.54 14.89
C LEU A 113 -1.83 6.48 15.75
N HIS A 114 -0.52 6.53 15.54
CA HIS A 114 0.39 7.42 16.29
C HIS A 114 0.03 8.90 16.13
N ASN A 115 -0.46 9.30 14.95
CA ASN A 115 -0.81 10.70 14.66
C ASN A 115 -2.32 10.98 14.77
N GLY A 116 -3.15 10.02 15.16
CA GLY A 116 -4.60 10.18 15.25
C GLY A 116 -5.24 10.57 13.91
N ALA A 117 -4.72 10.00 12.80
CA ALA A 117 -5.25 10.27 11.46
C ALA A 117 -6.56 9.51 11.22
N ASP A 118 -7.39 10.05 10.31
CA ASP A 118 -8.74 9.55 10.05
C ASP A 118 -8.78 8.36 9.10
N GLY A 119 -7.64 7.94 8.54
CA GLY A 119 -7.55 6.77 7.69
C GLY A 119 -6.15 6.56 7.13
N GLY A 120 -5.93 5.36 6.58
CA GLY A 120 -4.67 4.98 5.95
C GLY A 120 -4.89 4.30 4.61
N ILE A 121 -3.95 4.49 3.70
CA ILE A 121 -3.94 3.91 2.36
C ILE A 121 -2.55 3.37 2.07
N MET A 122 -2.48 2.10 1.68
CA MET A 122 -1.26 1.51 1.14
C MET A 122 -1.46 1.13 -0.32
N VAL A 123 -0.65 1.70 -1.21
CA VAL A 123 -0.65 1.37 -2.65
C VAL A 123 0.34 0.24 -2.88
N THR A 124 -0.16 -0.95 -3.13
CA THR A 124 0.64 -2.17 -3.28
C THR A 124 -0.20 -3.32 -3.80
N ALA A 125 0.42 -4.27 -4.46
CA ALA A 125 -0.13 -5.61 -4.68
C ALA A 125 0.64 -6.69 -3.90
N SER A 126 1.39 -6.31 -2.84
CA SER A 126 2.15 -7.25 -2.00
C SER A 126 3.17 -8.07 -2.81
N HIS A 127 3.14 -9.41 -2.70
CA HIS A 127 4.00 -10.33 -3.41
C HIS A 127 3.58 -10.63 -4.87
N ASN A 128 2.49 -10.04 -5.36
CA ASN A 128 2.07 -10.21 -6.74
C ASN A 128 3.12 -9.65 -7.73
N PRO A 129 3.09 -10.09 -9.00
CA PRO A 129 3.97 -9.59 -10.06
C PRO A 129 4.03 -8.06 -10.14
N LYS A 130 5.13 -7.54 -10.68
CA LYS A 130 5.40 -6.09 -10.74
C LYS A 130 4.41 -5.28 -11.57
N ASP A 131 3.76 -5.91 -12.54
CA ASP A 131 2.73 -5.33 -13.43
C ASP A 131 1.36 -5.22 -12.79
N GLN A 132 1.20 -5.78 -11.60
CA GLN A 132 0.01 -5.61 -10.77
C GLN A 132 0.21 -4.51 -9.74
N ASN A 133 -0.87 -3.82 -9.39
CA ASN A 133 -0.91 -2.89 -8.26
C ASN A 133 -2.26 -2.98 -7.56
N GLY A 134 -2.41 -2.24 -6.47
CA GLY A 134 -3.64 -2.28 -5.71
C GLY A 134 -3.71 -1.24 -4.60
N ILE A 135 -4.78 -1.30 -3.84
CA ILE A 135 -5.05 -0.40 -2.72
C ILE A 135 -5.49 -1.23 -1.52
N LYS A 136 -4.83 -1.03 -0.39
CA LYS A 136 -5.28 -1.48 0.93
C LYS A 136 -5.72 -0.26 1.73
N LEU A 137 -6.89 -0.34 2.34
CA LEU A 137 -7.44 0.71 3.19
C LEU A 137 -7.30 0.33 4.66
N PHE A 138 -7.13 1.34 5.53
CA PHE A 138 -7.08 1.19 6.98
C PHE A 138 -8.02 2.19 7.63
N LEU A 139 -8.91 1.71 8.48
CA LEU A 139 -9.85 2.53 9.24
C LEU A 139 -9.21 3.12 10.49
N PRO A 140 -9.69 4.27 11.00
CA PRO A 140 -9.14 4.91 12.19
C PRO A 140 -9.33 4.07 13.46
N PHE A 141 -10.32 3.19 13.47
CA PHE A 141 -10.55 2.28 14.59
C PHE A 141 -9.50 1.17 14.61
N HIS A 142 -8.53 1.27 15.50
CA HIS A 142 -7.42 0.33 15.70
C HIS A 142 -6.59 0.01 14.44
N GLY A 143 -6.63 0.85 13.41
CA GLY A 143 -5.90 0.57 12.16
C GLY A 143 -6.42 -0.65 11.39
N MET A 144 -7.65 -1.04 11.64
CA MET A 144 -8.27 -2.22 11.01
C MET A 144 -8.52 -2.01 9.51
N LYS A 145 -8.55 -3.11 8.79
CA LYS A 145 -9.07 -3.12 7.42
C LYS A 145 -10.59 -2.92 7.40
N PRO A 146 -11.16 -2.38 6.30
CA PRO A 146 -12.60 -2.29 6.14
C PRO A 146 -13.27 -3.64 6.31
N LEU A 147 -14.38 -3.66 7.04
CA LEU A 147 -15.25 -4.82 7.14
C LEU A 147 -16.01 -5.03 5.82
N PRO A 148 -16.60 -6.21 5.57
CA PRO A 148 -17.43 -6.43 4.38
C PRO A 148 -18.54 -5.39 4.20
N SER A 149 -19.17 -4.93 5.27
CA SER A 149 -20.18 -3.87 5.25
C SER A 149 -19.62 -2.53 4.78
N ASP A 150 -18.43 -2.15 5.22
CA ASP A 150 -17.78 -0.89 4.82
C ASP A 150 -17.45 -0.91 3.33
N ASP A 151 -17.01 -2.07 2.81
CA ASP A 151 -16.71 -2.25 1.39
C ASP A 151 -17.98 -2.22 0.52
N ILE A 152 -19.07 -2.83 0.98
CA ILE A 152 -20.39 -2.73 0.30
C ILE A 152 -20.82 -1.28 0.19
N ASP A 153 -20.73 -0.51 1.27
CA ASP A 153 -21.12 0.89 1.27
C ASP A 153 -20.20 1.74 0.38
N LEU A 154 -18.90 1.47 0.39
CA LEU A 154 -17.94 2.12 -0.49
C LEU A 154 -18.22 1.79 -1.95
N THR A 155 -18.48 0.52 -2.27
CA THR A 155 -18.81 0.08 -3.63
C THR A 155 -20.10 0.74 -4.13
N ARG A 156 -21.15 0.78 -3.33
CA ARG A 156 -22.41 1.46 -3.68
C ARG A 156 -22.21 2.94 -3.96
N ASN A 157 -21.37 3.61 -3.18
CA ASN A 157 -21.04 5.02 -3.40
C ASN A 157 -20.23 5.23 -4.67
N LEU A 158 -19.25 4.36 -4.92
CA LEU A 158 -18.44 4.39 -6.12
C LEU A 158 -19.30 4.27 -7.40
N LEU A 159 -20.24 3.34 -7.42
CA LEU A 159 -21.16 3.09 -8.55
C LEU A 159 -22.03 4.30 -8.91
N LYS A 160 -22.27 5.21 -7.97
CA LYS A 160 -23.08 6.42 -8.15
C LYS A 160 -22.28 7.63 -8.65
N GLN A 161 -20.93 7.52 -8.70
CA GLN A 161 -20.09 8.67 -9.03
C GLN A 161 -19.96 8.90 -10.53
N ASN A 162 -19.92 10.17 -10.89
CA ASN A 162 -19.50 10.60 -12.21
C ASN A 162 -18.03 11.02 -12.13
N PHE A 163 -17.14 10.20 -12.71
CA PHE A 163 -15.70 10.46 -12.67
C PHE A 163 -15.32 11.75 -13.41
N ASP A 164 -15.97 12.08 -14.52
CA ASP A 164 -15.67 13.31 -15.28
C ASP A 164 -15.91 14.56 -14.45
N ALA A 165 -16.94 14.54 -13.59
CA ALA A 165 -17.18 15.61 -12.62
C ALA A 165 -16.07 15.65 -11.54
N ILE A 166 -15.67 14.48 -11.00
CA ILE A 166 -14.60 14.40 -9.99
C ILE A 166 -13.26 14.83 -10.59
N LYS A 167 -12.97 14.44 -11.82
CA LYS A 167 -11.73 14.81 -12.53
C LYS A 167 -11.52 16.33 -12.58
N LYS A 168 -12.60 17.09 -12.71
CA LYS A 168 -12.60 18.57 -12.78
C LYS A 168 -12.53 19.26 -11.42
N LEU A 169 -12.67 18.55 -10.31
CA LEU A 169 -12.64 19.15 -8.99
C LEU A 169 -11.24 19.72 -8.67
N PRO A 170 -11.20 20.90 -8.01
CA PRO A 170 -9.93 21.46 -7.53
C PRO A 170 -9.36 20.63 -6.37
N LEU A 171 -8.05 20.71 -6.17
CA LEU A 171 -7.36 20.13 -5.02
C LEU A 171 -7.62 21.01 -3.78
N LYS A 172 -8.53 20.59 -2.90
CA LYS A 172 -8.95 21.35 -1.71
C LYS A 172 -8.13 21.04 -0.46
N GLY A 173 -7.55 19.84 -0.39
CA GLY A 173 -6.72 19.41 0.72
C GLY A 173 -5.24 19.68 0.50
N GLY A 174 -4.46 19.69 1.59
CA GLY A 174 -3.01 19.80 1.56
C GLY A 174 -2.29 18.50 1.28
N ARG A 175 -0.96 18.59 1.22
CA ARG A 175 -0.02 17.46 1.15
C ARG A 175 1.16 17.77 2.07
N THR A 176 1.52 16.82 2.93
CA THR A 176 2.69 16.91 3.81
C THR A 176 3.53 15.65 3.63
N ASP A 177 4.82 15.82 3.39
CA ASP A 177 5.77 14.70 3.36
C ASP A 177 6.16 14.35 4.80
N CYS A 178 5.97 13.07 5.14
CA CYS A 178 6.20 12.54 6.47
C CYS A 178 7.18 11.35 6.47
N GLN A 179 7.87 11.06 5.36
CA GLN A 179 8.65 9.84 5.19
C GLN A 179 9.71 9.65 6.29
N GLN A 180 10.52 10.66 6.55
CA GLN A 180 11.58 10.55 7.57
C GLN A 180 11.02 10.30 8.96
N LYS A 181 9.94 11.01 9.35
CA LYS A 181 9.28 10.80 10.65
C LYS A 181 8.68 9.41 10.77
N ALA A 182 8.10 8.90 9.68
CA ALA A 182 7.48 7.58 9.65
C ALA A 182 8.54 6.47 9.78
N LEU A 183 9.65 6.56 9.04
CA LEU A 183 10.74 5.58 9.13
C LEU A 183 11.37 5.56 10.53
N ALA A 184 11.60 6.73 11.14
CA ALA A 184 12.11 6.81 12.50
C ALA A 184 11.14 6.19 13.52
N LEU A 185 9.84 6.43 13.37
CA LEU A 185 8.81 5.78 14.20
C LEU A 185 8.84 4.25 14.03
N PHE A 186 8.94 3.75 12.80
CA PHE A 186 8.95 2.31 12.52
C PHE A 186 10.17 1.62 13.13
N GLN A 187 11.36 2.22 12.96
CA GLN A 187 12.60 1.75 13.55
C GLN A 187 12.52 1.71 15.07
N HIS A 188 12.10 2.82 15.70
CA HIS A 188 11.89 2.88 17.16
C HIS A 188 10.91 1.81 17.63
N PHE A 189 9.73 1.72 17.01
CA PHE A 189 8.70 0.74 17.35
C PHE A 189 9.19 -0.70 17.25
N SER A 190 9.96 -1.02 16.20
CA SER A 190 10.50 -2.37 15.98
C SER A 190 11.54 -2.79 17.01
N LEU A 191 12.21 -1.83 17.63
CA LEU A 191 13.28 -2.07 18.63
C LEU A 191 12.78 -2.01 20.09
N LEU A 192 11.52 -1.67 20.32
CA LEU A 192 10.95 -1.71 21.65
C LEU A 192 11.01 -3.14 22.22
N PRO A 193 11.40 -3.35 23.49
CA PRO A 193 11.50 -4.68 24.09
C PRO A 193 10.24 -5.51 23.93
N GLU A 194 9.07 -4.90 24.14
CA GLU A 194 7.75 -5.53 24.00
C GLU A 194 7.42 -5.98 22.57
N ASN A 195 8.07 -5.44 21.56
CA ASN A 195 7.87 -5.81 20.16
C ASN A 195 8.97 -6.70 19.61
N SER A 196 10.17 -6.64 20.17
CA SER A 196 11.34 -7.39 19.69
C SER A 196 11.52 -8.75 20.36
N TRP A 197 10.95 -8.96 21.55
CA TRP A 197 11.09 -10.15 22.38
C TRP A 197 12.56 -10.52 22.66
N ILE A 198 13.42 -9.52 22.72
CA ILE A 198 14.85 -9.69 22.94
C ILE A 198 15.17 -9.30 24.37
N ASP A 199 15.47 -10.28 25.20
CA ASP A 199 15.81 -10.06 26.61
C ASP A 199 17.20 -9.43 26.78
N SER A 200 18.10 -9.70 25.85
CA SER A 200 19.47 -9.16 25.88
C SER A 200 20.03 -9.01 24.45
N PRO A 201 20.72 -7.90 24.13
CA PRO A 201 21.40 -7.73 22.84
C PRO A 201 22.41 -8.84 22.52
N ASP A 202 22.96 -9.51 23.55
CA ASP A 202 23.93 -10.60 23.37
C ASP A 202 23.30 -11.88 22.83
N THR A 203 21.99 -12.07 23.02
CA THR A 203 21.27 -13.26 22.54
C THR A 203 21.37 -13.45 21.03
N LEU A 204 21.44 -12.37 20.27
CA LEU A 204 21.45 -12.41 18.81
C LEU A 204 22.85 -12.34 18.17
N LYS A 205 23.90 -12.13 18.97
CA LYS A 205 25.27 -11.97 18.46
C LYS A 205 25.80 -13.15 17.65
N ALA A 206 25.35 -14.37 17.97
CA ALA A 206 25.77 -15.58 17.26
C ALA A 206 25.01 -15.82 15.94
N LEU A 207 23.94 -15.06 15.68
CA LEU A 207 23.11 -15.27 14.51
C LEU A 207 23.71 -14.63 13.26
N ILE A 208 23.56 -15.35 12.14
CA ILE A 208 23.78 -14.85 10.79
C ILE A 208 22.40 -14.86 10.10
N LEU A 209 21.88 -13.69 9.77
CA LEU A 209 20.62 -13.56 9.05
C LEU A 209 20.87 -13.23 7.58
N VAL A 210 20.12 -13.90 6.70
CA VAL A 210 19.95 -13.50 5.30
C VAL A 210 18.55 -12.90 5.18
N VAL A 211 18.50 -11.66 4.75
CA VAL A 211 17.23 -10.91 4.57
C VAL A 211 17.01 -10.69 3.09
N ASP A 212 15.88 -11.16 2.57
CA ASP A 212 15.46 -10.94 1.19
C ASP A 212 14.24 -10.03 1.17
N PRO A 213 14.38 -8.72 0.95
CA PRO A 213 13.28 -7.78 0.81
C PRO A 213 12.61 -7.82 -0.57
N ALA A 214 13.03 -8.70 -1.48
CA ALA A 214 12.45 -8.86 -2.82
C ALA A 214 12.40 -7.54 -3.62
N PHE A 215 13.42 -6.70 -3.49
CA PHE A 215 13.46 -5.32 -4.01
C PHE A 215 12.25 -4.47 -3.55
N GLY A 216 11.61 -4.86 -2.47
CA GLY A 216 10.41 -4.22 -1.92
C GLY A 216 10.72 -3.09 -0.94
N ALA A 217 9.67 -2.64 -0.25
CA ALA A 217 9.72 -1.47 0.64
C ALA A 217 10.56 -1.67 1.93
N LEU A 218 10.97 -2.91 2.24
CA LEU A 218 11.87 -3.19 3.38
C LEU A 218 13.36 -3.12 3.03
N THR A 219 13.71 -2.87 1.76
CA THR A 219 15.11 -2.72 1.33
C THR A 219 15.85 -1.70 2.19
N GLY A 220 16.95 -2.13 2.80
CA GLY A 220 17.78 -1.34 3.72
C GLY A 220 17.22 -1.19 5.13
N ILE A 221 15.90 -1.19 5.27
CA ILE A 221 15.20 -0.95 6.56
C ILE A 221 15.32 -2.18 7.47
N ALA A 222 14.97 -3.36 6.96
CA ALA A 222 14.98 -4.59 7.76
C ALA A 222 16.41 -4.94 8.23
N ALA A 223 17.39 -4.86 7.33
CA ALA A 223 18.78 -5.14 7.68
C ALA A 223 19.31 -4.18 8.75
N GLN A 224 18.94 -2.92 8.69
CA GLN A 224 19.31 -1.94 9.71
C GLN A 224 18.69 -2.27 11.07
N ILE A 225 17.38 -2.56 11.13
CA ILE A 225 16.68 -2.91 12.36
C ILE A 225 17.31 -4.16 13.00
N PHE A 226 17.60 -5.21 12.24
CA PHE A 226 18.24 -6.42 12.78
C PHE A 226 19.66 -6.17 13.30
N LYS A 227 20.44 -5.31 12.65
CA LYS A 227 21.78 -4.91 13.16
C LYS A 227 21.67 -4.16 14.48
N GLU A 228 20.74 -3.23 14.59
CA GLU A 228 20.49 -2.45 15.80
C GLU A 228 19.92 -3.31 16.94
N ALA A 229 19.14 -4.34 16.59
CA ALA A 229 18.66 -5.34 17.54
C ALA A 229 19.77 -6.27 18.07
N GLY A 230 21.02 -6.17 17.56
CA GLY A 230 22.17 -6.93 18.05
C GLY A 230 22.48 -8.22 17.29
N VAL A 231 21.91 -8.43 16.11
CA VAL A 231 22.25 -9.58 15.25
C VAL A 231 23.71 -9.48 14.81
N GLY A 232 24.49 -10.55 15.01
CA GLY A 232 25.94 -10.55 14.79
C GLY A 232 26.34 -10.34 13.33
N LYS A 233 25.59 -10.90 12.37
CA LYS A 233 25.80 -10.65 10.94
C LYS A 233 24.46 -10.60 10.20
N VAL A 234 24.24 -9.56 9.42
CA VAL A 234 23.08 -9.42 8.55
C VAL A 234 23.55 -9.27 7.11
N LEU A 235 23.09 -10.17 6.25
CA LEU A 235 23.31 -10.15 4.81
C LEU A 235 21.98 -9.80 4.15
N GLU A 236 21.95 -8.74 3.36
CA GLU A 236 20.76 -8.37 2.59
C GLU A 236 21.00 -8.75 1.13
N VAL A 237 20.07 -9.51 0.56
CA VAL A 237 20.06 -9.95 -0.85
C VAL A 237 18.84 -9.39 -1.55
N ASN A 238 18.84 -9.34 -2.88
CA ASN A 238 17.71 -8.80 -3.67
C ASN A 238 17.23 -7.43 -3.14
N ALA A 239 18.22 -6.58 -2.79
CA ALA A 239 18.01 -5.25 -2.26
C ALA A 239 18.55 -4.22 -3.24
N GLY A 240 17.79 -3.18 -3.48
CA GLY A 240 18.19 -2.10 -4.38
C GLY A 240 16.98 -1.28 -4.82
N LYS A 241 17.19 0.02 -5.00
CA LYS A 241 16.09 0.95 -5.30
C LYS A 241 15.45 0.72 -6.67
N ASN A 242 16.16 0.07 -7.61
CA ASN A 242 15.74 -0.09 -9.00
C ASN A 242 15.58 -1.57 -9.41
N GLY A 243 15.59 -2.48 -8.44
CA GLY A 243 15.42 -3.90 -8.71
C GLY A 243 13.95 -4.23 -9.10
N PRO A 244 13.75 -5.32 -9.81
CA PRO A 244 12.42 -5.76 -10.21
C PRO A 244 11.67 -6.36 -9.03
N VAL A 245 10.77 -5.60 -8.44
CA VAL A 245 9.97 -6.03 -7.27
C VAL A 245 9.35 -7.41 -7.49
N ASN A 246 9.59 -8.34 -6.56
CA ASN A 246 9.07 -9.71 -6.56
C ASN A 246 9.47 -10.59 -7.77
N LEU A 247 10.45 -10.20 -8.56
CA LEU A 247 10.90 -11.02 -9.67
C LEU A 247 12.08 -11.88 -9.24
N ARG A 248 11.90 -13.21 -9.23
CA ARG A 248 12.89 -14.20 -8.80
C ARG A 248 13.46 -13.91 -7.41
N SER A 249 12.60 -13.47 -6.50
CA SER A 249 13.04 -13.03 -5.17
C SER A 249 11.87 -13.07 -4.17
N GLY A 250 12.22 -13.24 -2.90
CA GLY A 250 11.26 -13.24 -1.79
C GLY A 250 10.24 -14.37 -1.84
N VAL A 251 9.13 -14.17 -1.15
CA VAL A 251 8.06 -15.18 -1.00
C VAL A 251 7.37 -15.51 -2.33
N ALA A 252 7.32 -14.56 -3.27
CA ALA A 252 6.68 -14.78 -4.57
C ALA A 252 7.34 -15.89 -5.40
N ASP A 253 8.63 -16.10 -5.23
CA ASP A 253 9.39 -17.15 -5.92
C ASP A 253 9.22 -18.52 -5.24
N LEU A 254 8.79 -18.54 -3.99
CA LEU A 254 8.63 -19.75 -3.18
C LEU A 254 7.15 -20.16 -3.01
N GLU A 255 6.21 -19.29 -3.38
CA GLU A 255 4.79 -19.55 -3.21
C GLU A 255 4.34 -20.78 -4.01
N GLY A 256 3.69 -21.72 -3.34
CA GLY A 256 3.25 -22.99 -3.95
C GLY A 256 4.34 -24.05 -4.07
N CYS A 257 5.57 -23.79 -3.66
CA CYS A 257 6.64 -24.78 -3.66
C CYS A 257 6.49 -25.74 -2.46
N PRO A 258 6.22 -27.05 -2.68
CA PRO A 258 6.08 -28.01 -1.59
C PRO A 258 7.41 -28.32 -0.90
N ARG A 259 8.54 -28.02 -1.57
CA ARG A 259 9.89 -28.25 -1.07
C ARG A 259 10.85 -27.23 -1.64
N ILE A 260 11.70 -26.67 -0.81
CA ILE A 260 12.82 -25.79 -1.20
C ILE A 260 14.07 -26.65 -1.36
N THR A 261 14.74 -26.54 -2.51
CA THR A 261 15.99 -27.24 -2.81
C THR A 261 17.12 -26.23 -3.02
N ALA A 262 18.37 -26.69 -2.86
CA ALA A 262 19.54 -25.82 -2.97
C ALA A 262 19.67 -25.12 -4.34
N ASP A 263 19.26 -25.78 -5.42
CA ASP A 263 19.27 -25.23 -6.77
C ASP A 263 18.21 -24.12 -7.00
N MET A 264 17.16 -24.06 -6.17
CA MET A 264 16.18 -22.98 -6.19
C MET A 264 16.76 -21.68 -5.57
N ILE A 265 17.67 -21.83 -4.60
CA ILE A 265 18.29 -20.71 -3.87
C ILE A 265 19.49 -20.16 -4.64
N LEU A 266 20.18 -21.00 -5.40
CA LEU A 266 21.45 -20.68 -6.06
C LEU A 266 21.30 -20.22 -7.52
N LYS A 267 20.08 -20.00 -8.02
CA LYS A 267 19.92 -19.44 -9.38
C LYS A 267 20.30 -17.97 -9.38
N PRO A 268 21.30 -17.58 -10.18
CA PRO A 268 21.75 -16.19 -10.31
C PRO A 268 20.70 -15.30 -10.95
#